data_516ce93d03ba69d6f3669830b956f399
#
_entry.id   516ce93d03ba69d6f3669830b956f399
#
_cell.length_a   1.000
_cell.length_b   1.000
_cell.length_c   1.000
_cell.angle_alpha   90.00
_cell.angle_beta   90.00
_cell.angle_gamma   90.00
#
_symmetry.space_group_name_H-M   'P 1'
#
loop_
_entity.id
_entity.type
_entity.pdbx_description
1 polymer ?
#
loop_
_entity_poly.entity_id
_entity_poly.type
_entity_poly.pdbx_seq_one_letter_code
_entity_poly.pdbx_strand_id
1 'polypeptide(L)'
;IGKPTGNDIKEKKLTLPLIYTLNHAGSSKRRELIYIIKNQNRRKEKVNYVIENVKQAGGIEYGTQKMMEYRDKALLVLNKFSPSEIRDALEKMVNYTTERKN
;
A
#
# COMPACT_ATOMS: atom_id res chain seq x y z
N ILE A 1 -1.92 3.30 -7.55
CA ILE A 1 -2.13 2.56 -6.31
C ILE A 1 -2.91 1.27 -6.57
N GLY A 2 -3.92 1.29 -7.45
CA GLY A 2 -4.66 0.08 -7.79
C GLY A 2 -3.83 -0.95 -8.53
N LYS A 3 -2.97 -0.53 -9.46
CA LYS A 3 -2.13 -1.44 -10.22
C LYS A 3 -1.14 -2.22 -9.37
N PRO A 4 -0.43 -1.57 -8.41
CA PRO A 4 0.50 -2.31 -7.56
C PRO A 4 -0.16 -3.43 -6.77
N THR A 5 -1.41 -3.23 -6.33
CA THR A 5 -2.13 -4.27 -5.60
C THR A 5 -2.31 -5.53 -6.43
N GLY A 6 -2.70 -5.38 -7.70
CA GLY A 6 -2.87 -6.52 -8.58
C GLY A 6 -1.56 -7.26 -8.85
N ASN A 7 -0.48 -6.52 -9.10
CA ASN A 7 0.83 -7.11 -9.31
C ASN A 7 1.34 -7.80 -8.05
N ASP A 8 1.10 -7.19 -6.89
CA ASP A 8 1.55 -7.76 -5.62
C ASP A 8 0.86 -9.09 -5.34
N ILE A 9 -0.42 -9.21 -5.68
CA ILE A 9 -1.13 -10.49 -5.53
C ILE A 9 -0.50 -11.54 -6.43
N LYS A 10 -0.22 -11.19 -7.69
CA LYS A 10 0.41 -12.12 -8.63
C LYS A 10 1.78 -12.58 -8.15
N GLU A 11 2.52 -11.71 -7.48
CA GLU A 11 3.84 -12.02 -6.98
C GLU A 11 3.83 -12.53 -5.53
N LYS A 12 2.64 -12.71 -4.96
CA LYS A 12 2.45 -13.19 -3.58
C LYS A 12 3.06 -12.26 -2.53
N LYS A 13 3.10 -10.96 -2.82
CA LYS A 13 3.60 -9.95 -1.89
C LYS A 13 2.48 -9.39 -1.05
N LEU A 14 2.76 -9.14 0.23
CA LEU A 14 1.80 -8.54 1.14
C LEU A 14 2.09 -7.06 1.29
N THR A 15 1.16 -6.22 0.83
CA THR A 15 1.24 -4.76 0.95
C THR A 15 0.37 -4.29 2.09
N LEU A 16 0.50 -3.01 2.48
CA LEU A 16 -0.32 -2.44 3.54
C LEU A 16 -1.82 -2.58 3.28
N PRO A 17 -2.34 -2.26 2.07
CA PRO A 17 -3.76 -2.46 1.81
C PRO A 17 -4.22 -3.90 2.00
N LEU A 18 -3.43 -4.85 1.56
CA LEU A 18 -3.77 -6.26 1.65
C LEU A 18 -3.71 -6.74 3.09
N ILE A 19 -2.67 -6.36 3.82
CA ILE A 19 -2.52 -6.72 5.23
C ILE A 19 -3.69 -6.17 6.05
N TYR A 20 -4.06 -4.91 5.81
CA TYR A 20 -5.20 -4.29 6.47
C TYR A 20 -6.48 -5.09 6.23
N THR A 21 -6.72 -5.46 4.98
CA THR A 21 -7.90 -6.22 4.59
C THR A 21 -7.95 -7.56 5.32
N LEU A 22 -6.83 -8.29 5.34
CA LEU A 22 -6.76 -9.58 6.01
C LEU A 22 -6.98 -9.46 7.52
N ASN A 23 -6.44 -8.41 8.13
CA ASN A 23 -6.58 -8.22 9.58
C ASN A 23 -8.00 -7.85 9.98
N HIS A 24 -8.77 -7.24 9.10
CA HIS A 24 -10.15 -6.83 9.38
C HIS A 24 -11.19 -7.80 8.82
N ALA A 25 -10.78 -8.85 8.14
CA ALA A 25 -11.69 -9.86 7.62
C ALA A 25 -12.04 -10.88 8.70
N GLY A 26 -13.22 -11.45 8.60
CA GLY A 26 -13.58 -12.59 9.44
C GLY A 26 -12.73 -13.81 9.10
N SER A 27 -12.70 -14.80 9.99
CA SER A 27 -11.86 -15.99 9.81
C SER A 27 -12.07 -16.70 8.49
N SER A 28 -13.32 -16.86 8.08
CA SER A 28 -13.66 -17.54 6.83
C SER A 28 -13.16 -16.76 5.62
N LYS A 29 -13.44 -15.47 5.60
CA LYS A 29 -13.01 -14.61 4.50
C LYS A 29 -11.49 -14.51 4.43
N ARG A 30 -10.82 -14.42 5.57
CA ARG A 30 -9.36 -14.37 5.63
C ARG A 30 -8.75 -15.62 5.01
N ARG A 31 -9.25 -16.78 5.38
CA ARG A 31 -8.75 -18.05 4.83
C ARG A 31 -8.97 -18.14 3.33
N GLU A 32 -10.12 -17.67 2.86
CA GLU A 32 -10.44 -17.65 1.44
C GLU A 32 -9.45 -16.77 0.67
N LEU A 33 -9.22 -15.55 1.16
CA LEU A 33 -8.32 -14.60 0.50
C LEU A 33 -6.88 -15.13 0.51
N ILE A 34 -6.43 -15.69 1.62
CA ILE A 34 -5.08 -16.27 1.71
C ILE A 34 -4.93 -17.42 0.72
N TYR A 35 -5.94 -18.28 0.62
CA TYR A 35 -5.91 -19.40 -0.32
C TYR A 35 -5.75 -18.89 -1.76
N ILE A 36 -6.51 -17.85 -2.13
CA ILE A 36 -6.42 -17.27 -3.47
C ILE A 36 -5.02 -16.72 -3.74
N ILE A 37 -4.46 -16.00 -2.78
CA ILE A 37 -3.13 -15.41 -2.94
C ILE A 37 -2.07 -16.50 -3.11
N LYS A 38 -2.17 -17.59 -2.37
CA LYS A 38 -1.19 -18.66 -2.43
C LYS A 38 -1.34 -19.56 -3.65
N ASN A 39 -2.59 -19.87 -4.04
CA ASN A 39 -2.84 -20.95 -4.98
C ASN A 39 -3.54 -20.53 -6.26
N GLN A 40 -4.16 -19.36 -6.29
CA GLN A 40 -4.91 -18.86 -7.45
C GLN A 40 -4.50 -17.46 -7.86
N ASN A 41 -3.28 -17.09 -7.53
CA ASN A 41 -2.76 -15.74 -7.70
C ASN A 41 -2.56 -15.33 -9.17
N ARG A 42 -2.72 -16.26 -10.10
CA ARG A 42 -2.63 -15.95 -11.53
C ARG A 42 -3.97 -15.99 -12.24
N ARG A 43 -5.03 -16.36 -11.54
CA ARG A 43 -6.38 -16.39 -12.12
C ARG A 43 -6.96 -14.98 -12.03
N LYS A 44 -7.25 -14.40 -13.20
CA LYS A 44 -7.69 -13.00 -13.29
C LYS A 44 -8.93 -12.73 -12.44
N GLU A 45 -9.94 -13.59 -12.53
CA GLU A 45 -11.18 -13.41 -11.76
C GLU A 45 -10.95 -13.51 -10.26
N LYS A 46 -10.00 -14.34 -9.85
CA LYS A 46 -9.68 -14.47 -8.42
C LYS A 46 -8.89 -13.27 -7.91
N VAL A 47 -7.95 -12.77 -8.71
CA VAL A 47 -7.21 -11.56 -8.38
C VAL A 47 -8.16 -10.38 -8.27
N ASN A 48 -9.09 -10.24 -9.21
CA ASN A 48 -10.07 -9.16 -9.17
C ASN A 48 -10.96 -9.25 -7.93
N TYR A 49 -11.32 -10.46 -7.52
CA TYR A 49 -12.10 -10.67 -6.31
C TYR A 49 -11.35 -10.17 -5.08
N VAL A 50 -10.06 -10.48 -4.97
CA VAL A 50 -9.24 -9.99 -3.86
C VAL A 50 -9.15 -8.47 -3.88
N ILE A 51 -8.93 -7.87 -5.05
CA ILE A 51 -8.85 -6.41 -5.19
C ILE A 51 -10.15 -5.75 -4.74
N GLU A 52 -11.29 -6.32 -5.14
CA GLU A 52 -12.59 -5.78 -4.71
C GLU A 52 -12.75 -5.84 -3.20
N ASN A 53 -12.32 -6.92 -2.57
CA ASN A 53 -12.36 -7.03 -1.12
C ASN A 53 -11.47 -6.00 -0.44
N VAL A 54 -10.29 -5.72 -1.00
CA VAL A 54 -9.39 -4.69 -0.49
C VAL A 54 -10.05 -3.31 -0.57
N LYS A 55 -10.69 -3.00 -1.69
CA LYS A 55 -11.38 -1.73 -1.87
C LYS A 55 -12.52 -1.58 -0.88
N GLN A 56 -13.36 -2.61 -0.74
CA GLN A 56 -14.52 -2.57 0.13
C GLN A 56 -14.13 -2.48 1.61
N ALA A 57 -13.01 -3.06 1.97
CA ALA A 57 -12.53 -3.01 3.36
C ALA A 57 -11.87 -1.68 3.73
N GLY A 58 -11.61 -0.81 2.75
CA GLY A 58 -10.91 0.45 2.99
C GLY A 58 -9.39 0.29 3.02
N GLY A 59 -8.87 -0.80 2.47
CA GLY A 59 -7.43 -1.05 2.47
C GLY A 59 -6.64 -0.04 1.65
N ILE A 60 -7.19 0.44 0.55
CA ILE A 60 -6.53 1.44 -0.30
C ILE A 60 -6.40 2.76 0.47
N GLU A 61 -7.49 3.19 1.08
CA GLU A 61 -7.52 4.43 1.88
C GLU A 61 -6.56 4.34 3.05
N TYR A 62 -6.51 3.19 3.72
CA TYR A 62 -5.57 2.97 4.81
C TYR A 62 -4.12 3.08 4.36
N GLY A 63 -3.79 2.45 3.24
CA GLY A 63 -2.43 2.52 2.68
C GLY A 63 -2.02 3.94 2.33
N THR A 64 -2.94 4.69 1.70
CA THR A 64 -2.71 6.08 1.35
C THR A 64 -2.49 6.93 2.60
N GLN A 65 -3.33 6.76 3.62
CA GLN A 65 -3.20 7.48 4.87
C GLN A 65 -1.85 7.22 5.52
N LYS A 66 -1.42 5.97 5.58
CA LYS A 66 -0.12 5.64 6.18
C LYS A 66 1.05 6.24 5.40
N MET A 67 0.96 6.23 4.10
CA MET A 67 1.99 6.85 3.26
C MET A 67 2.12 8.34 3.56
N MET A 68 0.99 9.04 3.70
CA MET A 68 0.98 10.46 4.02
C MET A 68 1.54 10.73 5.42
N GLU A 69 1.23 9.87 6.39
CA GLU A 69 1.77 9.98 7.74
C GLU A 69 3.29 9.86 7.73
N TYR A 70 3.82 8.90 6.99
CA TYR A 70 5.28 8.73 6.87
C TYR A 70 5.92 9.93 6.19
N ARG A 71 5.28 10.46 5.16
CA ARG A 71 5.78 11.66 4.49
C ARG A 71 5.88 12.82 5.46
N ASP A 72 4.81 13.05 6.25
CA ASP A 72 4.77 14.16 7.19
C ASP A 72 5.86 14.02 8.25
N LYS A 73 6.08 12.80 8.75
CA LYS A 73 7.15 12.55 9.71
C LYS A 73 8.52 12.81 9.11
N ALA A 74 8.74 12.41 7.88
CA ALA A 74 10.01 12.63 7.18
C ALA A 74 10.28 14.12 7.00
N LEU A 75 9.26 14.89 6.62
CA LEU A 75 9.40 16.33 6.44
C LEU A 75 9.69 17.03 7.77
N LEU A 76 9.08 16.57 8.88
CA LEU A 76 9.36 17.11 10.19
C LEU A 76 10.83 16.89 10.60
N VAL A 77 11.38 15.73 10.28
CA VAL A 77 12.79 15.44 10.56
C VAL A 77 13.68 16.37 9.73
N LEU A 78 13.38 16.52 8.43
CA LEU A 78 14.16 17.39 7.57
C LEU A 78 14.15 18.84 8.02
N ASN A 79 13.02 19.31 8.53
CA ASN A 79 12.90 20.69 9.00
C ASN A 79 13.75 21.01 10.25
N LYS A 80 14.30 20.00 10.90
CA LYS A 80 15.21 20.19 12.03
C LYS A 80 16.61 20.59 11.57
N PHE A 81 16.92 20.41 10.31
CA PHE A 81 18.22 20.79 9.76
C PHE A 81 18.18 22.23 9.24
N SER A 82 19.35 22.85 9.17
CA SER A 82 19.46 24.20 8.62
C SER A 82 19.05 24.19 7.14
N PRO A 83 18.44 25.28 6.65
CA PRO A 83 18.15 25.40 5.24
C PRO A 83 19.42 25.23 4.39
N SER A 84 19.35 24.36 3.37
CA SER A 84 20.49 24.09 2.53
C SER A 84 19.98 23.42 1.24
N GLU A 85 20.83 23.39 0.21
CA GLU A 85 20.49 22.71 -1.02
C GLU A 85 20.27 21.19 -0.80
N ILE A 86 21.06 20.61 0.10
CA ILE A 86 20.93 19.18 0.43
C ILE A 86 19.57 18.92 1.07
N ARG A 87 19.16 19.75 2.02
CA ARG A 87 17.85 19.60 2.67
C ARG A 87 16.74 19.73 1.65
N ASP A 88 16.82 20.74 0.78
CA ASP A 88 15.80 20.95 -0.25
C ASP A 88 15.72 19.78 -1.22
N ALA A 89 16.85 19.25 -1.60
CA ALA A 89 16.90 18.09 -2.49
C ALA A 89 16.24 16.86 -1.84
N LEU A 90 16.54 16.61 -0.56
CA LEU A 90 15.96 15.51 0.19
C LEU A 90 14.45 15.69 0.35
N GLU A 91 13.99 16.91 0.60
CA GLU A 91 12.57 17.23 0.71
C GLU A 91 11.86 16.93 -0.60
N LYS A 92 12.44 17.30 -1.73
CA LYS A 92 11.88 17.00 -3.04
C LYS A 92 11.81 15.49 -3.28
N MET A 93 12.82 14.75 -2.85
CA MET A 93 12.82 13.30 -2.98
C MET A 93 11.70 12.65 -2.17
N VAL A 94 11.49 13.12 -0.94
CA VAL A 94 10.41 12.60 -0.07
C VAL A 94 9.05 12.86 -0.72
N ASN A 95 8.82 14.08 -1.19
CA ASN A 95 7.55 14.43 -1.83
C ASN A 95 7.34 13.67 -3.12
N TYR A 96 8.38 13.51 -3.93
CA TYR A 96 8.29 12.75 -5.17
C TYR A 96 7.90 11.30 -4.89
N THR A 97 8.51 10.70 -3.89
CA THR A 97 8.23 9.30 -3.55
C THR A 97 6.78 9.10 -3.11
N THR A 98 6.24 10.02 -2.30
CA THR A 98 4.89 9.89 -1.78
C THR A 98 3.81 10.33 -2.76
N GLU A 99 4.11 11.26 -3.67
CA GLU A 99 3.16 11.76 -4.65
C GLU A 99 3.20 11.01 -5.97
N ARG A 100 4.17 10.13 -6.12
CA ARG A 100 4.32 9.35 -7.34
C ARG A 100 3.09 8.47 -7.57
N LYS A 101 2.54 8.56 -8.76
CA LYS A 101 1.38 7.75 -9.17
C LYS A 101 1.80 6.75 -10.23
N ASN A 102 1.28 5.57 -10.11
CA ASN A 102 1.60 4.50 -11.06
C ASN A 102 0.46 4.22 -11.98
#